data_7e48f8ae7778c45eb1f0f2e32622bada
#
_entry.id   7e48f8ae7778c45eb1f0f2e32622bada
#
_cell.length_a   1.000
_cell.length_b   1.000
_cell.length_c   1.000
_cell.angle_alpha   90.00
_cell.angle_beta   90.00
_cell.angle_gamma   90.00
#
_symmetry.space_group_name_H-M   'P 1'
#
loop_
_entity.id
_entity.type
_entity.pdbx_description
1 polymer ?
#
loop_
_entity_poly.entity_id
_entity_poly.type
_entity_poly.pdbx_seq_one_letter_code
_entity_poly.pdbx_strand_id
1 'polypeptide(L)'
;MFRRLFLVIVLAVASTATHASILNSNDSTILIIGDSLSAGLGVAYHQAWPSLLQDRLNKQDYSIRVVNAGISGDTTAGGAERLPKLLGKYAPEIVVIELGGNDGLRGTSINSIESNLRSMIEAALDRDAKILLIGMQLPPNYGNAYATSFQNLFPELASKYSIGLVERLIQRMMNEVWQQSLMQMDGIHPTAEGHIQIEKIIWDSLQPLL
;
A
#
# COMPACT_ATOMS: atom_id res chain seq x y z
N MET A 1 -57.94 -12.42 61.59
CA MET A 1 -57.48 -11.16 60.99
C MET A 1 -56.09 -11.37 60.48
N PHE A 2 -55.93 -11.87 59.22
CA PHE A 2 -54.64 -12.26 58.60
C PHE A 2 -54.24 -11.19 57.57
N ARG A 3 -53.17 -10.47 57.86
CA ARG A 3 -52.55 -9.53 56.92
C ARG A 3 -51.64 -10.30 55.96
N ARG A 4 -52.00 -10.37 54.68
CA ARG A 4 -51.13 -10.87 53.59
C ARG A 4 -50.13 -9.81 53.18
N LEU A 5 -48.86 -10.14 53.38
CA LEU A 5 -47.72 -9.31 52.92
C LEU A 5 -47.45 -9.68 51.47
N PHE A 6 -47.60 -8.69 50.50
CA PHE A 6 -47.24 -8.87 49.16
C PHE A 6 -45.75 -8.42 48.98
N LEU A 7 -44.91 -9.37 48.64
CA LEU A 7 -43.51 -9.11 48.30
C LEU A 7 -43.42 -8.73 46.81
N VAL A 8 -43.09 -7.46 46.52
CA VAL A 8 -42.85 -7.00 45.16
C VAL A 8 -41.36 -7.21 44.85
N ILE A 9 -41.07 -8.19 43.94
CA ILE A 9 -39.73 -8.41 43.44
C ILE A 9 -39.52 -7.47 42.23
N VAL A 10 -38.68 -6.46 42.41
CA VAL A 10 -38.22 -5.60 41.30
C VAL A 10 -37.05 -6.30 40.62
N LEU A 11 -37.26 -6.85 39.44
CA LEU A 11 -36.18 -7.32 38.57
C LEU A 11 -35.47 -6.13 37.93
N ALA A 12 -34.25 -5.83 38.37
CA ALA A 12 -33.38 -4.90 37.70
C ALA A 12 -32.76 -5.58 36.43
N VAL A 13 -33.26 -5.21 35.25
CA VAL A 13 -32.64 -5.63 33.98
C VAL A 13 -31.40 -4.76 33.76
N ALA A 14 -30.22 -5.35 34.04
CA ALA A 14 -28.96 -4.72 33.67
C ALA A 14 -28.79 -4.77 32.13
N SER A 15 -29.02 -3.65 31.47
CA SER A 15 -28.72 -3.48 30.04
C SER A 15 -27.23 -3.41 29.88
N THR A 16 -26.59 -4.50 29.41
CA THR A 16 -25.20 -4.49 28.96
C THR A 16 -25.16 -3.79 27.60
N ALA A 17 -24.85 -2.53 27.60
CA ALA A 17 -24.51 -1.79 26.36
C ALA A 17 -23.23 -2.41 25.79
N THR A 18 -23.38 -3.28 24.82
CA THR A 18 -22.29 -3.73 23.96
C THR A 18 -21.81 -2.49 23.17
N HIS A 19 -20.63 -1.97 23.53
CA HIS A 19 -19.93 -1.00 22.71
C HIS A 19 -19.47 -1.73 21.44
N ALA A 20 -20.36 -1.84 20.46
CA ALA A 20 -19.93 -2.05 19.08
C ALA A 20 -19.14 -0.78 18.72
N SER A 21 -17.83 -0.92 18.52
CA SER A 21 -17.01 0.12 17.90
C SER A 21 -17.66 0.43 16.55
N ILE A 22 -18.40 1.52 16.48
CA ILE A 22 -18.89 2.08 15.22
C ILE A 22 -17.60 2.45 14.48
N LEU A 23 -17.22 1.64 13.49
CA LEU A 23 -16.25 2.07 12.49
C LEU A 23 -16.88 3.34 11.91
N ASN A 24 -16.28 4.48 12.19
CA ASN A 24 -16.70 5.74 11.61
C ASN A 24 -16.63 5.55 10.09
N SER A 25 -17.78 5.59 9.42
CA SER A 25 -17.92 5.45 7.99
C SER A 25 -17.33 6.64 7.19
N ASN A 26 -16.54 7.47 7.84
CA ASN A 26 -15.93 8.68 7.31
C ASN A 26 -14.39 8.63 7.26
N ASP A 27 -13.76 7.52 7.66
CA ASP A 27 -12.30 7.44 7.58
C ASP A 27 -11.88 7.17 6.14
N SER A 28 -11.21 8.13 5.52
CA SER A 28 -10.56 7.94 4.22
C SER A 28 -9.64 6.74 4.24
N THR A 29 -9.51 6.03 3.14
CA THR A 29 -8.66 4.84 3.05
C THR A 29 -7.58 5.03 1.98
N ILE A 30 -6.34 4.73 2.35
CA ILE A 30 -5.25 4.49 1.41
C ILE A 30 -5.11 2.98 1.26
N LEU A 31 -5.33 2.47 0.05
CA LEU A 31 -5.09 1.07 -0.29
C LEU A 31 -3.73 0.92 -0.94
N ILE A 32 -2.88 0.08 -0.37
CA ILE A 32 -1.59 -0.27 -0.95
C ILE A 32 -1.73 -1.64 -1.60
N ILE A 33 -1.53 -1.72 -2.91
CA ILE A 33 -1.38 -2.96 -3.64
C ILE A 33 0.10 -3.10 -4.03
N GLY A 34 0.76 -4.14 -3.51
CA GLY A 34 2.21 -4.26 -3.64
C GLY A 34 2.70 -5.69 -3.46
N ASP A 35 4.01 -5.82 -3.49
CA ASP A 35 4.71 -7.09 -3.34
C ASP A 35 5.43 -7.24 -1.99
N SER A 36 6.63 -7.82 -1.98
CA SER A 36 7.43 -8.04 -0.77
C SER A 36 7.91 -6.74 -0.10
N LEU A 37 8.08 -5.66 -0.86
CA LEU A 37 8.46 -4.35 -0.30
C LEU A 37 7.33 -3.80 0.57
N SER A 38 6.10 -3.89 0.11
CA SER A 38 4.93 -3.47 0.88
C SER A 38 4.56 -4.46 1.98
N ALA A 39 4.74 -5.77 1.74
CA ALA A 39 4.52 -6.79 2.76
C ALA A 39 5.51 -6.71 3.93
N GLY A 40 6.66 -6.04 3.75
CA GLY A 40 7.70 -5.89 4.77
C GLY A 40 8.49 -7.19 4.97
N LEU A 41 8.86 -7.86 3.87
CA LEU A 41 9.62 -9.12 3.96
C LEU A 41 10.93 -8.92 4.70
N GLY A 42 11.16 -9.72 5.73
CA GLY A 42 12.41 -9.73 6.53
C GLY A 42 12.47 -8.68 7.64
N VAL A 43 11.40 -7.88 7.84
CA VAL A 43 11.31 -6.93 8.96
C VAL A 43 10.04 -7.19 9.79
N ALA A 44 10.00 -6.68 11.02
CA ALA A 44 8.78 -6.75 11.83
C ALA A 44 7.69 -5.87 11.23
N TYR A 45 6.42 -6.25 11.40
CA TYR A 45 5.26 -5.54 10.83
C TYR A 45 5.28 -4.02 11.07
N HIS A 46 5.59 -3.60 12.31
CA HIS A 46 5.64 -2.19 12.68
C HIS A 46 6.84 -1.43 12.09
N GLN A 47 7.82 -2.12 11.51
CA GLN A 47 8.99 -1.54 10.83
C GLN A 47 8.78 -1.40 9.32
N ALA A 48 7.77 -2.06 8.76
CA ALA A 48 7.44 -1.97 7.34
C ALA A 48 6.90 -0.57 7.00
N TRP A 49 7.26 -0.03 5.84
CA TRP A 49 6.88 1.32 5.43
C TRP A 49 5.37 1.62 5.46
N PRO A 50 4.44 0.67 5.18
CA PRO A 50 3.02 0.94 5.30
C PRO A 50 2.58 1.19 6.75
N SER A 51 3.20 0.50 7.71
CA SER A 51 2.93 0.71 9.14
C SER A 51 3.51 2.05 9.62
N LEU A 52 4.71 2.39 9.16
CA LEU A 52 5.33 3.70 9.44
C LEU A 52 4.51 4.85 8.86
N LEU A 53 3.94 4.68 7.66
CA LEU A 53 3.01 5.64 7.07
C LEU A 53 1.74 5.83 7.92
N GLN A 54 1.14 4.73 8.40
CA GLN A 54 -0.01 4.82 9.30
C GLN A 54 0.35 5.58 10.59
N ASP A 55 1.51 5.30 11.16
CA ASP A 55 1.99 5.99 12.37
C ASP A 55 2.19 7.48 12.12
N ARG A 56 2.71 7.87 10.95
CA ARG A 56 2.86 9.28 10.56
C ARG A 56 1.51 9.96 10.42
N LEU A 57 0.56 9.35 9.72
CA LEU A 57 -0.79 9.89 9.55
C LEU A 57 -1.45 10.13 10.92
N ASN A 58 -1.37 9.15 11.82
CA ASN A 58 -1.90 9.26 13.17
C ASN A 58 -1.26 10.41 13.98
N LYS A 59 0.07 10.59 13.87
CA LYS A 59 0.82 11.66 14.55
C LYS A 59 0.50 13.06 14.02
N GLN A 60 -0.01 13.15 12.79
CA GLN A 60 -0.41 14.39 12.13
C GLN A 60 -1.93 14.59 12.12
N ASP A 61 -2.66 13.82 12.94
CA ASP A 61 -4.11 13.91 13.14
C ASP A 61 -4.95 13.70 11.86
N TYR A 62 -4.42 12.97 10.87
CA TYR A 62 -5.21 12.55 9.72
C TYR A 62 -6.14 11.39 10.08
N SER A 63 -7.44 11.53 9.83
CA SER A 63 -8.42 10.44 9.93
C SER A 63 -8.36 9.54 8.67
N ILE A 64 -7.22 8.91 8.44
CA ILE A 64 -6.96 8.08 7.25
C ILE A 64 -6.43 6.72 7.70
N ARG A 65 -7.03 5.66 7.15
CA ARG A 65 -6.60 4.29 7.38
C ARG A 65 -5.75 3.78 6.22
N VAL A 66 -4.60 3.20 6.52
CA VAL A 66 -3.76 2.48 5.56
C VAL A 66 -4.17 1.01 5.53
N VAL A 67 -4.58 0.52 4.37
CA VAL A 67 -4.84 -0.90 4.11
C VAL A 67 -3.69 -1.44 3.27
N ASN A 68 -2.80 -2.18 3.93
CA ASN A 68 -1.71 -2.85 3.25
C ASN A 68 -2.18 -4.20 2.68
N ALA A 69 -2.22 -4.31 1.36
CA ALA A 69 -2.52 -5.52 0.62
C ALA A 69 -1.28 -6.05 -0.14
N GLY A 70 -0.07 -5.82 0.37
CA GLY A 70 1.17 -6.36 -0.16
C GLY A 70 1.24 -7.89 0.00
N ILE A 71 1.67 -8.60 -1.04
CA ILE A 71 1.88 -10.04 -1.05
C ILE A 71 3.26 -10.33 -1.61
N SER A 72 4.14 -10.93 -0.80
CA SER A 72 5.51 -11.26 -1.24
C SER A 72 5.51 -12.12 -2.51
N GLY A 73 6.31 -11.70 -3.50
CA GLY A 73 6.42 -12.37 -4.79
C GLY A 73 5.30 -12.08 -5.79
N ASP A 74 4.35 -11.19 -5.43
CA ASP A 74 3.26 -10.82 -6.32
C ASP A 74 3.75 -10.09 -7.57
N THR A 75 2.98 -10.18 -8.64
CA THR A 75 3.25 -9.59 -9.95
C THR A 75 2.17 -8.59 -10.34
N THR A 76 2.41 -7.86 -11.41
CA THR A 76 1.37 -6.98 -11.98
C THR A 76 0.12 -7.74 -12.38
N ALA A 77 0.25 -8.99 -12.83
CA ALA A 77 -0.90 -9.86 -13.16
C ALA A 77 -1.72 -10.21 -11.92
N GLY A 78 -1.05 -10.64 -10.82
CA GLY A 78 -1.74 -10.94 -9.56
C GLY A 78 -2.41 -9.71 -8.97
N GLY A 79 -1.74 -8.55 -9.02
CA GLY A 79 -2.30 -7.27 -8.62
C GLY A 79 -3.56 -6.92 -9.39
N ALA A 80 -3.52 -7.02 -10.73
CA ALA A 80 -4.66 -6.70 -11.60
C ALA A 80 -5.87 -7.63 -11.34
N GLU A 81 -5.63 -8.90 -11.04
CA GLU A 81 -6.69 -9.86 -10.71
C GLU A 81 -7.40 -9.52 -9.40
N ARG A 82 -6.65 -9.15 -8.35
CA ARG A 82 -7.22 -8.97 -7.01
C ARG A 82 -7.68 -7.54 -6.70
N LEU A 83 -7.17 -6.51 -7.41
CA LEU A 83 -7.50 -5.11 -7.13
C LEU A 83 -9.00 -4.80 -7.22
N PRO A 84 -9.80 -5.28 -8.21
CA PRO A 84 -11.23 -4.96 -8.30
C PRO A 84 -12.01 -5.35 -7.03
N LYS A 85 -11.68 -6.49 -6.43
CA LYS A 85 -12.30 -6.95 -5.18
C LYS A 85 -11.90 -6.06 -3.99
N LEU A 86 -10.65 -5.62 -3.95
CA LEU A 86 -10.14 -4.74 -2.89
C LEU A 86 -10.77 -3.33 -2.99
N LEU A 87 -10.91 -2.80 -4.21
CA LEU A 87 -11.61 -1.53 -4.46
C LEU A 87 -13.07 -1.59 -3.98
N GLY A 88 -13.77 -2.68 -4.30
CA GLY A 88 -15.15 -2.87 -3.85
C GLY A 88 -15.28 -3.03 -2.33
N LYS A 89 -14.26 -3.61 -1.67
CA LYS A 89 -14.28 -3.84 -0.22
C LYS A 89 -13.94 -2.59 0.60
N TYR A 90 -12.98 -1.81 0.14
CA TYR A 90 -12.39 -0.74 0.94
C TYR A 90 -12.77 0.66 0.47
N ALA A 91 -13.31 0.81 -0.76
CA ALA A 91 -13.64 2.09 -1.38
C ALA A 91 -12.58 3.17 -1.12
N PRO A 92 -11.29 2.94 -1.50
CA PRO A 92 -10.20 3.81 -1.12
C PRO A 92 -10.26 5.15 -1.86
N GLU A 93 -9.87 6.24 -1.20
CA GLU A 93 -9.65 7.54 -1.85
C GLU A 93 -8.32 7.58 -2.58
N ILE A 94 -7.33 6.82 -2.09
CA ILE A 94 -6.01 6.75 -2.71
C ILE A 94 -5.61 5.29 -2.87
N VAL A 95 -5.10 4.94 -4.05
CA VAL A 95 -4.49 3.64 -4.34
C VAL A 95 -3.00 3.84 -4.60
N VAL A 96 -2.16 3.18 -3.82
CA VAL A 96 -0.71 3.10 -4.07
C VAL A 96 -0.45 1.78 -4.78
N ILE A 97 0.11 1.85 -6.00
CA ILE A 97 0.46 0.68 -6.81
C ILE A 97 1.98 0.49 -6.75
N GLU A 98 2.44 -0.53 -6.04
CA GLU A 98 3.85 -0.88 -5.81
C GLU A 98 4.09 -2.30 -6.35
N LEU A 99 4.06 -2.47 -7.68
CA LEU A 99 4.20 -3.75 -8.39
C LEU A 99 5.01 -3.60 -9.66
N GLY A 100 5.56 -4.71 -10.13
CA GLY A 100 6.34 -4.82 -11.34
C GLY A 100 7.77 -5.30 -11.11
N GLY A 101 8.29 -5.18 -9.89
CA GLY A 101 9.64 -5.68 -9.57
C GLY A 101 9.80 -7.16 -9.88
N ASN A 102 8.86 -8.00 -9.43
CA ASN A 102 8.87 -9.43 -9.70
C ASN A 102 8.69 -9.77 -11.18
N ASP A 103 7.89 -9.01 -11.91
CA ASP A 103 7.74 -9.15 -13.37
C ASP A 103 9.08 -8.90 -14.06
N GLY A 104 9.72 -7.78 -13.74
CA GLY A 104 11.00 -7.40 -14.30
C GLY A 104 12.10 -8.43 -14.02
N LEU A 105 12.20 -8.88 -12.77
CA LEU A 105 13.17 -9.92 -12.37
C LEU A 105 12.94 -11.26 -13.08
N ARG A 106 11.71 -11.57 -13.48
CA ARG A 106 11.35 -12.79 -14.24
C ARG A 106 11.43 -12.62 -15.76
N GLY A 107 11.73 -11.41 -16.26
CA GLY A 107 11.79 -11.11 -17.69
C GLY A 107 10.41 -11.12 -18.37
N THR A 108 9.35 -10.80 -17.63
CA THR A 108 8.00 -10.65 -18.20
C THR A 108 7.99 -9.57 -19.28
N SER A 109 7.26 -9.77 -20.38
CA SER A 109 7.24 -8.81 -21.48
C SER A 109 6.74 -7.42 -21.00
N ILE A 110 7.38 -6.36 -21.48
CA ILE A 110 7.02 -4.98 -21.13
C ILE A 110 5.54 -4.71 -21.43
N ASN A 111 5.05 -5.19 -22.58
CA ASN A 111 3.64 -5.04 -22.96
C ASN A 111 2.67 -5.71 -21.97
N SER A 112 3.05 -6.85 -21.38
CA SER A 112 2.21 -7.51 -20.37
C SER A 112 2.21 -6.71 -19.06
N ILE A 113 3.37 -6.23 -18.61
CA ILE A 113 3.49 -5.39 -17.41
C ILE A 113 2.66 -4.12 -17.60
N GLU A 114 2.82 -3.43 -18.73
CA GLU A 114 2.06 -2.23 -19.09
C GLU A 114 0.55 -2.48 -19.05
N SER A 115 0.09 -3.53 -19.71
CA SER A 115 -1.33 -3.88 -19.76
C SER A 115 -1.92 -4.10 -18.37
N ASN A 116 -1.20 -4.79 -17.48
CA ASN A 116 -1.65 -5.05 -16.13
C ASN A 116 -1.66 -3.79 -15.27
N LEU A 117 -0.58 -2.98 -15.31
CA LEU A 117 -0.52 -1.68 -14.60
C LEU A 117 -1.63 -0.74 -15.08
N ARG A 118 -1.84 -0.65 -16.39
CA ARG A 118 -2.92 0.14 -16.98
C ARG A 118 -4.28 -0.31 -16.48
N SER A 119 -4.55 -1.63 -16.47
CA SER A 119 -5.81 -2.17 -15.96
C SER A 119 -6.05 -1.79 -14.50
N MET A 120 -5.02 -1.82 -13.65
CA MET A 120 -5.12 -1.39 -12.26
C MET A 120 -5.39 0.11 -12.13
N ILE A 121 -4.69 0.93 -12.92
CA ILE A 121 -4.88 2.39 -12.94
C ILE A 121 -6.31 2.72 -13.36
N GLU A 122 -6.76 2.17 -14.48
CA GLU A 122 -8.12 2.41 -15.00
C GLU A 122 -9.19 1.97 -13.99
N ALA A 123 -9.05 0.78 -13.39
CA ALA A 123 -9.99 0.29 -12.38
C ALA A 123 -10.06 1.17 -11.12
N ALA A 124 -8.96 1.81 -10.72
CA ALA A 124 -8.94 2.73 -9.59
C ALA A 124 -9.55 4.10 -9.97
N LEU A 125 -9.20 4.64 -11.16
CA LEU A 125 -9.79 5.88 -11.68
C LEU A 125 -11.30 5.78 -11.90
N ASP A 126 -11.82 4.65 -12.36
CA ASP A 126 -13.26 4.38 -12.49
C ASP A 126 -14.01 4.41 -11.15
N ARG A 127 -13.30 4.46 -10.04
CA ARG A 127 -13.81 4.61 -8.66
C ARG A 127 -13.46 5.96 -8.04
N ASP A 128 -13.06 6.94 -8.86
CA ASP A 128 -12.63 8.28 -8.44
C ASP A 128 -11.44 8.27 -7.45
N ALA A 129 -10.68 7.18 -7.36
CA ALA A 129 -9.52 7.10 -6.51
C ALA A 129 -8.33 7.84 -7.13
N LYS A 130 -7.61 8.63 -6.32
CA LYS A 130 -6.31 9.16 -6.67
C LYS A 130 -5.28 8.03 -6.67
N ILE A 131 -4.24 8.14 -7.51
CA ILE A 131 -3.26 7.06 -7.65
C ILE A 131 -1.85 7.60 -7.41
N LEU A 132 -1.07 6.84 -6.65
CA LEU A 132 0.39 6.96 -6.56
C LEU A 132 1.03 5.69 -7.13
N LEU A 133 1.67 5.81 -8.27
CA LEU A 133 2.42 4.73 -8.90
C LEU A 133 3.87 4.72 -8.38
N ILE A 134 4.36 3.57 -7.97
CA ILE A 134 5.74 3.39 -7.51
C ILE A 134 6.58 2.80 -8.63
N GLY A 135 7.47 3.61 -9.18
CA GLY A 135 8.39 3.20 -10.23
C GLY A 135 9.60 2.43 -9.69
N MET A 136 10.02 1.46 -10.46
CA MET A 136 11.13 0.56 -10.16
C MET A 136 12.17 0.58 -11.25
N GLN A 137 13.36 0.07 -10.93
CA GLN A 137 14.45 -0.10 -11.87
C GLN A 137 15.07 -1.47 -11.68
N LEU A 138 15.46 -2.09 -12.78
CA LEU A 138 16.15 -3.39 -12.76
C LEU A 138 17.66 -3.22 -12.60
N PRO A 139 18.35 -4.22 -12.04
CA PRO A 139 19.81 -4.27 -12.08
C PRO A 139 20.34 -4.29 -13.52
N PRO A 140 21.57 -3.78 -13.77
CA PRO A 140 22.10 -3.61 -15.13
C PRO A 140 22.34 -4.92 -15.90
N ASN A 141 22.36 -6.05 -15.24
CA ASN A 141 22.56 -7.37 -15.84
C ASN A 141 21.34 -7.93 -16.61
N TYR A 142 20.21 -7.21 -16.62
CA TYR A 142 19.00 -7.59 -17.39
C TYR A 142 19.03 -7.12 -18.86
N GLY A 143 20.14 -6.51 -19.30
CA GLY A 143 20.30 -5.97 -20.64
C GLY A 143 19.69 -4.58 -20.81
N ASN A 144 20.45 -3.69 -21.46
CA ASN A 144 20.11 -2.27 -21.51
C ASN A 144 18.73 -2.00 -22.13
N ALA A 145 18.38 -2.68 -23.22
CA ALA A 145 17.11 -2.44 -23.91
C ALA A 145 15.91 -2.76 -23.01
N TYR A 146 15.91 -3.93 -22.37
CA TYR A 146 14.83 -4.34 -21.49
C TYR A 146 14.77 -3.47 -20.21
N ALA A 147 15.92 -3.24 -19.56
CA ALA A 147 15.98 -2.42 -18.35
C ALA A 147 15.52 -0.97 -18.60
N THR A 148 15.89 -0.38 -19.74
CA THR A 148 15.44 0.96 -20.12
C THR A 148 13.94 1.00 -20.40
N SER A 149 13.40 0.05 -21.17
CA SER A 149 11.96 -0.03 -21.43
C SER A 149 11.17 -0.26 -20.15
N PHE A 150 11.66 -1.12 -19.25
CA PHE A 150 11.04 -1.34 -17.95
C PHE A 150 11.00 -0.07 -17.10
N GLN A 151 12.13 0.64 -17.00
CA GLN A 151 12.21 1.87 -16.21
C GLN A 151 11.30 2.97 -16.75
N ASN A 152 11.24 3.14 -18.08
CA ASN A 152 10.44 4.21 -18.72
C ASN A 152 8.94 3.97 -18.63
N LEU A 153 8.51 2.73 -18.46
CA LEU A 153 7.09 2.35 -18.37
C LEU A 153 6.33 3.14 -17.30
N PHE A 154 6.93 3.33 -16.13
CA PHE A 154 6.26 3.99 -15.00
C PHE A 154 6.03 5.49 -15.24
N PRO A 155 7.04 6.30 -15.65
CA PRO A 155 6.80 7.71 -15.97
C PRO A 155 5.90 7.91 -17.18
N GLU A 156 5.93 7.02 -18.19
CA GLU A 156 5.03 7.06 -19.32
C GLU A 156 3.58 6.86 -18.91
N LEU A 157 3.28 5.87 -18.07
CA LEU A 157 1.96 5.64 -17.51
C LEU A 157 1.51 6.79 -16.60
N ALA A 158 2.39 7.27 -15.72
CA ALA A 158 2.06 8.37 -14.81
C ALA A 158 1.71 9.65 -15.58
N SER A 159 2.47 9.97 -16.62
CA SER A 159 2.19 11.11 -17.52
C SER A 159 0.88 10.92 -18.28
N LYS A 160 0.66 9.74 -18.86
CA LYS A 160 -0.53 9.43 -19.66
C LYS A 160 -1.82 9.58 -18.88
N TYR A 161 -1.82 9.15 -17.61
CA TYR A 161 -3.02 9.18 -16.75
C TYR A 161 -3.04 10.38 -15.78
N SER A 162 -2.01 11.25 -15.82
CA SER A 162 -1.88 12.41 -14.91
C SER A 162 -1.97 12.01 -13.43
N ILE A 163 -1.30 10.93 -13.05
CA ILE A 163 -1.27 10.38 -11.69
C ILE A 163 0.06 10.64 -10.98
N GLY A 164 0.07 10.50 -9.66
CA GLY A 164 1.28 10.62 -8.85
C GLY A 164 2.31 9.53 -9.17
N LEU A 165 3.60 9.86 -9.07
CA LEU A 165 4.70 8.95 -9.33
C LEU A 165 5.81 9.10 -8.30
N VAL A 166 6.29 7.99 -7.78
CA VAL A 166 7.61 7.87 -7.17
C VAL A 166 8.53 7.20 -8.18
N GLU A 167 9.43 7.94 -8.79
CA GLU A 167 10.39 7.35 -9.72
C GLU A 167 11.46 6.55 -8.97
N ARG A 168 11.81 5.36 -9.48
CA ARG A 168 12.97 4.57 -9.06
C ARG A 168 13.15 4.49 -7.54
N LEU A 169 12.12 3.98 -6.83
CA LEU A 169 12.05 4.00 -5.36
C LEU A 169 13.35 3.53 -4.68
N ILE A 170 13.88 2.38 -5.07
CA ILE A 170 15.08 1.80 -4.44
C ILE A 170 16.32 2.66 -4.69
N GLN A 171 16.51 3.19 -5.91
CA GLN A 171 17.64 4.07 -6.22
C GLN A 171 17.55 5.40 -5.45
N ARG A 172 16.35 5.96 -5.31
CA ARG A 172 16.13 7.14 -4.46
C ARG A 172 16.44 6.85 -3.00
N MET A 173 16.02 5.70 -2.47
CA MET A 173 16.35 5.26 -1.12
C MET A 173 17.87 5.14 -0.92
N MET A 174 18.58 4.64 -1.92
CA MET A 174 20.05 4.48 -1.90
C MET A 174 20.79 5.79 -2.14
N ASN A 175 20.09 6.88 -2.47
CA ASN A 175 20.69 8.19 -2.82
C ASN A 175 21.80 8.06 -3.88
N GLU A 176 21.53 7.26 -4.94
CA GLU A 176 22.43 6.94 -6.05
C GLU A 176 23.73 6.20 -5.64
N VAL A 177 23.95 5.94 -4.36
CA VAL A 177 25.12 5.21 -3.82
C VAL A 177 24.65 4.01 -3.00
N TRP A 178 25.19 2.83 -3.32
CA TRP A 178 24.85 1.63 -2.59
C TRP A 178 25.20 1.75 -1.10
N GLN A 179 24.18 1.66 -0.23
CA GLN A 179 24.31 1.68 1.22
C GLN A 179 23.90 0.32 1.78
N GLN A 180 24.86 -0.49 2.16
CA GLN A 180 24.63 -1.86 2.63
C GLN A 180 23.71 -1.91 3.87
N SER A 181 23.72 -0.89 4.73
CA SER A 181 22.85 -0.82 5.91
C SER A 181 21.37 -0.73 5.59
N LEU A 182 21.01 -0.23 4.39
CA LEU A 182 19.62 -0.07 3.96
C LEU A 182 19.04 -1.31 3.29
N MET A 183 19.88 -2.29 2.93
CA MET A 183 19.46 -3.52 2.25
C MET A 183 19.81 -4.75 3.05
N GLN A 184 18.96 -5.76 3.00
CA GLN A 184 19.22 -7.07 3.56
C GLN A 184 20.34 -7.77 2.75
N MET A 185 20.82 -8.91 3.25
CA MET A 185 21.92 -9.63 2.63
C MET A 185 21.62 -10.14 1.21
N ASP A 186 20.33 -10.25 0.85
CA ASP A 186 19.89 -10.63 -0.49
C ASP A 186 20.07 -9.52 -1.53
N GLY A 187 20.31 -8.28 -1.10
CA GLY A 187 20.48 -7.12 -1.97
C GLY A 187 19.21 -6.68 -2.72
N ILE A 188 18.05 -7.20 -2.32
CA ILE A 188 16.74 -6.94 -2.94
C ILE A 188 15.80 -6.26 -1.96
N HIS A 189 15.73 -6.77 -0.73
CA HIS A 189 14.79 -6.29 0.27
C HIS A 189 15.44 -5.27 1.21
N PRO A 190 14.74 -4.19 1.54
CA PRO A 190 15.21 -3.18 2.49
C PRO A 190 15.27 -3.73 3.92
N THR A 191 16.21 -3.22 4.71
CA THR A 191 16.22 -3.38 6.18
C THR A 191 15.16 -2.49 6.82
N ALA A 192 14.98 -2.59 8.14
CA ALA A 192 14.12 -1.66 8.89
C ALA A 192 14.52 -0.18 8.67
N GLU A 193 15.83 0.11 8.57
CA GLU A 193 16.32 1.45 8.25
C GLU A 193 15.97 1.86 6.81
N GLY A 194 16.09 0.93 5.86
CA GLY A 194 15.63 1.13 4.48
C GLY A 194 14.13 1.44 4.40
N HIS A 195 13.30 0.77 5.17
CA HIS A 195 11.86 1.04 5.24
C HIS A 195 11.52 2.44 5.77
N ILE A 196 12.32 2.98 6.70
CA ILE A 196 12.19 4.37 7.16
C ILE A 196 12.46 5.35 6.01
N GLN A 197 13.47 5.09 5.17
CA GLN A 197 13.76 5.95 4.01
C GLN A 197 12.66 5.82 2.93
N ILE A 198 12.19 4.60 2.67
CA ILE A 198 11.07 4.35 1.73
C ILE A 198 9.83 5.13 2.16
N GLU A 199 9.46 5.07 3.44
CA GLU A 199 8.30 5.79 3.96
C GLU A 199 8.41 7.30 3.71
N LYS A 200 9.57 7.91 3.97
CA LYS A 200 9.80 9.33 3.71
C LYS A 200 9.65 9.69 2.22
N ILE A 201 10.24 8.89 1.34
CA ILE A 201 10.17 9.10 -0.11
C ILE A 201 8.72 9.01 -0.61
N ILE A 202 7.98 8.01 -0.12
CA ILE A 202 6.57 7.82 -0.48
C ILE A 202 5.74 8.98 0.08
N TRP A 203 5.98 9.40 1.32
CA TRP A 203 5.28 10.52 1.94
C TRP A 203 5.36 11.80 1.11
N ASP A 204 6.55 12.17 0.64
CA ASP A 204 6.76 13.39 -0.15
C ASP A 204 5.89 13.43 -1.43
N SER A 205 5.62 12.25 -2.02
CA SER A 205 4.79 12.12 -3.22
C SER A 205 3.31 11.88 -2.92
N LEU A 206 3.00 11.33 -1.75
CA LEU A 206 1.65 11.03 -1.30
C LEU A 206 0.95 12.26 -0.70
N GLN A 207 1.68 13.08 0.05
CA GLN A 207 1.12 14.24 0.76
C GLN A 207 0.30 15.17 -0.14
N PRO A 208 0.72 15.50 -1.39
CA PRO A 208 -0.10 16.32 -2.28
C PRO A 208 -1.42 15.68 -2.73
N LEU A 209 -1.61 14.39 -2.49
CA LEU A 209 -2.82 13.65 -2.81
C LEU A 209 -3.82 13.60 -1.65
N LEU A 210 -3.38 13.88 -0.42
CA LEU A 210 -4.24 13.95 0.76
C LEU A 210 -5.10 15.24 0.74
#